data_4464a89418776ff64138e4c1e4ca98ed
#
_entry.id   4464a89418776ff64138e4c1e4ca98ed
#
_cell.length_a   1.000
_cell.length_b   1.000
_cell.length_c   1.000
_cell.angle_alpha   90.00
_cell.angle_beta   90.00
_cell.angle_gamma   90.00
#
_symmetry.space_group_name_H-M   'P 1'
#
loop_
_entity.id
_entity.type
_entity.pdbx_description
1 polymer ?
#
loop_
_entity_poly.entity_id
_entity_poly.type
_entity_poly.pdbx_seq_one_letter_code
_entity_poly.pdbx_strand_id
1 'polypeptide(L)'
;MHDTQQSLIQPTLKHEPLAARMRPRSLDEFCGQQHILQAGGALRLAIASGEPPSLIFWGPPGTGKTTLAKIIAAQTAMSFSTLSAVTDGVKDIRHVVAQAKASACNEQRSLLFIDEIHRFNKAQQDALLPHVECGLFTLIGATTENPSFELNNALLSRVQVVRLEWLDSADLYEILHRATRDCERGIGEFNIQITKEQLTHLAQSSGGDARAALATLESLAHMAVQQNAKEVTDQLIQEMLQQRQVYFDKGGDQFYEQISALHKAVRGSAPDAALYWLARMLAGGCDPLYIARRLVRIASEDIGL
;
A
#
# COMPACT_ATOMS: atom_id res chain seq x y z
N MET A 1 -35.50 31.68 19.84
CA MET A 1 -34.86 30.42 20.32
C MET A 1 -35.22 29.31 19.36
N HIS A 2 -34.43 29.13 18.32
CA HIS A 2 -34.52 27.98 17.44
C HIS A 2 -33.11 27.44 17.30
N ASP A 3 -32.87 26.37 18.01
CA ASP A 3 -31.69 25.51 17.84
C ASP A 3 -31.72 24.85 16.46
N THR A 4 -30.88 25.34 15.59
CA THR A 4 -30.59 24.67 14.31
C THR A 4 -29.40 23.79 14.55
N GLN A 5 -29.63 22.56 15.06
CA GLN A 5 -28.65 21.48 14.96
C GLN A 5 -28.44 21.18 13.49
N GLN A 6 -27.35 21.66 12.94
CA GLN A 6 -26.80 21.14 11.68
C GLN A 6 -26.35 19.71 11.93
N SER A 7 -27.21 18.75 11.55
CA SER A 7 -26.81 17.37 11.39
C SER A 7 -25.75 17.34 10.30
N LEU A 8 -24.49 17.18 10.66
CA LEU A 8 -23.44 16.78 9.75
C LEU A 8 -23.88 15.46 9.12
N ILE A 9 -24.36 15.52 7.88
CA ILE A 9 -24.63 14.36 7.06
C ILE A 9 -23.27 13.65 6.90
N GLN A 10 -23.07 12.59 7.67
CA GLN A 10 -21.97 11.67 7.42
C GLN A 10 -22.20 11.14 6.00
N PRO A 11 -21.22 11.25 5.07
CA PRO A 11 -21.36 10.67 3.76
C PRO A 11 -21.66 9.18 3.94
N THR A 12 -22.78 8.75 3.38
CA THR A 12 -23.22 7.35 3.42
C THR A 12 -22.07 6.49 2.86
N LEU A 13 -21.57 5.54 3.64
CA LEU A 13 -20.50 4.59 3.34
C LEU A 13 -20.62 3.88 1.98
N LYS A 14 -21.75 3.93 1.35
CA LYS A 14 -22.08 3.31 0.05
C LYS A 14 -21.28 3.80 -1.17
N HIS A 15 -20.59 4.94 -1.08
CA HIS A 15 -19.75 5.49 -2.16
C HIS A 15 -18.25 5.28 -1.95
N GLU A 16 -17.85 4.75 -0.80
CA GLU A 16 -16.44 4.48 -0.52
C GLU A 16 -16.03 3.12 -1.12
N PRO A 17 -14.87 3.03 -1.82
CA PRO A 17 -14.39 1.77 -2.38
C PRO A 17 -14.27 0.66 -1.33
N LEU A 18 -14.57 -0.59 -1.71
CA LEU A 18 -14.52 -1.75 -0.82
C LEU A 18 -13.18 -1.87 -0.08
N ALA A 19 -12.08 -1.60 -0.77
CA ALA A 19 -10.74 -1.61 -0.17
C ALA A 19 -10.57 -0.58 0.96
N ALA A 20 -11.32 0.51 0.95
CA ALA A 20 -11.28 1.51 2.02
C ALA A 20 -12.22 1.12 3.18
N ARG A 21 -13.43 0.61 2.87
CA ARG A 21 -14.41 0.13 3.86
C ARG A 21 -13.89 -1.08 4.66
N MET A 22 -13.20 -2.01 3.98
CA MET A 22 -12.66 -3.23 4.56
C MET A 22 -11.32 -3.05 5.28
N ARG A 23 -10.83 -1.82 5.44
CA ARG A 23 -9.59 -1.58 6.21
C ARG A 23 -9.69 -2.13 7.62
N PRO A 24 -8.72 -2.94 8.07
CA PRO A 24 -8.62 -3.39 9.44
C PRO A 24 -8.67 -2.23 10.44
N ARG A 25 -9.41 -2.40 11.52
CA ARG A 25 -9.57 -1.42 12.60
C ARG A 25 -8.68 -1.73 13.81
N SER A 26 -8.16 -2.97 13.89
CA SER A 26 -7.27 -3.42 14.95
C SER A 26 -6.16 -4.30 14.39
N LEU A 27 -5.11 -4.56 15.19
CA LEU A 27 -4.05 -5.51 14.83
C LEU A 27 -4.57 -6.93 14.66
N ASP A 28 -5.65 -7.31 15.35
CA ASP A 28 -6.24 -8.66 15.26
C ASP A 28 -7.03 -8.84 13.95
N GLU A 29 -7.54 -7.75 13.38
CA GLU A 29 -8.13 -7.77 12.03
C GLU A 29 -7.07 -7.73 10.91
N PHE A 30 -5.82 -7.38 11.23
CA PHE A 30 -4.77 -7.19 10.24
C PHE A 30 -4.22 -8.54 9.78
N CYS A 31 -4.38 -8.85 8.49
CA CYS A 31 -3.87 -10.09 7.90
C CYS A 31 -2.44 -9.91 7.38
N GLY A 32 -1.62 -10.96 7.52
CA GLY A 32 -0.25 -10.99 7.05
C GLY A 32 0.75 -10.27 7.95
N GLN A 33 1.94 -10.05 7.42
CA GLN A 33 3.07 -9.36 8.07
C GLN A 33 3.48 -9.99 9.43
N GLN A 34 3.38 -11.31 9.55
CA GLN A 34 3.65 -12.02 10.81
C GLN A 34 5.07 -11.79 11.32
N HIS A 35 6.05 -11.59 10.43
CA HIS A 35 7.46 -11.34 10.76
C HIS A 35 7.66 -10.06 11.58
N ILE A 36 6.73 -9.08 11.52
CA ILE A 36 6.80 -7.83 12.28
C ILE A 36 5.70 -7.69 13.34
N LEU A 37 4.56 -8.38 13.16
CA LEU A 37 3.37 -8.26 14.02
C LEU A 37 3.12 -9.50 14.88
N GLN A 38 4.06 -10.47 14.92
CA GLN A 38 3.91 -11.67 15.76
C GLN A 38 3.73 -11.31 17.24
N ALA A 39 3.06 -12.17 17.97
CA ALA A 39 2.88 -12.02 19.40
C ALA A 39 4.25 -11.95 20.10
N GLY A 40 4.47 -10.91 20.93
CA GLY A 40 5.75 -10.67 21.60
C GLY A 40 6.82 -10.00 20.73
N GLY A 41 6.52 -9.69 19.47
CA GLY A 41 7.42 -8.91 18.61
C GLY A 41 7.61 -7.47 19.11
N ALA A 42 8.81 -6.90 18.87
CA ALA A 42 9.18 -5.58 19.39
C ALA A 42 8.20 -4.48 19.00
N LEU A 43 7.74 -4.47 17.72
CA LEU A 43 6.77 -3.47 17.27
C LEU A 43 5.42 -3.64 17.96
N ARG A 44 4.92 -4.89 18.10
CA ARG A 44 3.64 -5.16 18.77
C ARG A 44 3.69 -4.77 20.25
N LEU A 45 4.80 -5.01 20.93
CA LEU A 45 5.01 -4.59 22.32
C LEU A 45 5.07 -3.07 22.45
N ALA A 46 5.79 -2.38 21.55
CA ALA A 46 5.87 -0.92 21.54
C ALA A 46 4.51 -0.25 21.28
N ILE A 47 3.67 -0.84 20.44
CA ILE A 47 2.28 -0.39 20.22
C ILE A 47 1.46 -0.61 21.48
N ALA A 48 1.56 -1.79 22.10
CA ALA A 48 0.82 -2.14 23.30
C ALA A 48 1.20 -1.28 24.52
N SER A 49 2.47 -0.86 24.62
CA SER A 49 2.93 0.08 25.65
C SER A 49 2.52 1.54 25.39
N GLY A 50 1.94 1.84 24.22
CA GLY A 50 1.58 3.20 23.82
C GLY A 50 2.77 4.04 23.35
N GLU A 51 3.94 3.47 23.14
CA GLU A 51 5.18 4.17 22.79
C GLU A 51 5.82 3.63 21.50
N PRO A 52 5.13 3.70 20.35
CA PRO A 52 5.71 3.27 19.10
C PRO A 52 6.87 4.20 18.71
N PRO A 53 7.99 3.65 18.21
CA PRO A 53 9.08 4.46 17.67
C PRO A 53 8.66 5.15 16.36
N SER A 54 9.44 6.12 15.91
CA SER A 54 9.30 6.64 14.56
C SER A 54 9.72 5.58 13.53
N LEU A 55 8.89 5.39 12.48
CA LEU A 55 8.99 4.27 11.54
C LEU A 55 8.97 4.74 10.09
N ILE A 56 9.65 4.00 9.23
CA ILE A 56 9.43 4.03 7.78
C ILE A 56 8.90 2.67 7.34
N PHE A 57 7.65 2.63 6.90
CA PHE A 57 7.07 1.45 6.27
C PHE A 57 7.47 1.42 4.80
N TRP A 58 8.30 0.46 4.45
CA TRP A 58 8.75 0.22 3.09
C TRP A 58 8.17 -1.08 2.56
N GLY A 59 7.65 -1.06 1.35
CA GLY A 59 7.14 -2.27 0.70
C GLY A 59 6.14 -1.98 -0.40
N PRO A 60 5.69 -3.02 -1.09
CA PRO A 60 4.84 -2.89 -2.27
C PRO A 60 3.47 -2.28 -1.94
N PRO A 61 2.73 -1.80 -2.97
CA PRO A 61 1.38 -1.28 -2.79
C PRO A 61 0.42 -2.35 -2.26
N GLY A 62 -0.65 -1.93 -1.58
CA GLY A 62 -1.69 -2.86 -1.10
C GLY A 62 -1.33 -3.75 0.08
N THR A 63 -0.13 -3.63 0.66
CA THR A 63 0.35 -4.44 1.80
C THR A 63 -0.07 -3.92 3.18
N GLY A 64 -0.77 -2.79 3.23
CA GLY A 64 -1.35 -2.27 4.48
C GLY A 64 -0.56 -1.17 5.20
N LYS A 65 0.45 -0.53 4.58
CA LYS A 65 1.28 0.54 5.19
C LYS A 65 0.43 1.63 5.87
N THR A 66 -0.45 2.28 5.12
CA THR A 66 -1.35 3.34 5.63
C THR A 66 -2.32 2.81 6.68
N THR A 67 -2.79 1.58 6.52
CA THR A 67 -3.70 0.92 7.46
C THR A 67 -3.02 0.67 8.79
N LEU A 68 -1.81 0.13 8.77
CA LEU A 68 -1.03 -0.14 10.00
C LEU A 68 -0.73 1.16 10.77
N ALA A 69 -0.38 2.25 10.06
CA ALA A 69 -0.18 3.55 10.71
C ALA A 69 -1.44 4.05 11.44
N LYS A 70 -2.62 3.89 10.82
CA LYS A 70 -3.91 4.26 11.45
C LYS A 70 -4.24 3.40 12.67
N ILE A 71 -3.97 2.09 12.59
CA ILE A 71 -4.17 1.18 13.73
C ILE A 71 -3.25 1.57 14.88
N ILE A 72 -1.98 1.86 14.62
CA ILE A 72 -1.02 2.31 15.64
C ILE A 72 -1.54 3.57 16.33
N ALA A 73 -1.95 4.59 15.55
CA ALA A 73 -2.48 5.82 16.12
C ALA A 73 -3.72 5.58 16.99
N ALA A 74 -4.64 4.74 16.54
CA ALA A 74 -5.87 4.41 17.28
C ALA A 74 -5.56 3.67 18.59
N GLN A 75 -4.67 2.68 18.57
CA GLN A 75 -4.31 1.90 19.76
C GLN A 75 -3.50 2.68 20.78
N THR A 76 -2.71 3.66 20.33
CA THR A 76 -1.88 4.50 21.20
C THR A 76 -2.57 5.80 21.63
N ALA A 77 -3.84 6.01 21.26
CA ALA A 77 -4.63 7.21 21.52
C ALA A 77 -3.91 8.52 21.11
N MET A 78 -3.05 8.47 20.10
CA MET A 78 -2.35 9.63 19.57
C MET A 78 -3.24 10.42 18.61
N SER A 79 -3.10 11.75 18.60
CA SER A 79 -3.68 12.59 17.57
C SER A 79 -3.04 12.27 16.23
N PHE A 80 -3.85 11.88 15.22
CA PHE A 80 -3.37 11.42 13.92
C PHE A 80 -3.46 12.52 12.87
N SER A 81 -2.32 12.94 12.34
CA SER A 81 -2.22 13.87 11.22
C SER A 81 -1.64 13.14 10.00
N THR A 82 -2.14 13.48 8.82
CA THR A 82 -1.69 12.86 7.56
C THR A 82 -1.20 13.92 6.59
N LEU A 83 -0.06 13.66 5.96
CA LEU A 83 0.44 14.40 4.79
C LEU A 83 0.65 13.44 3.63
N SER A 84 0.40 13.91 2.43
CA SER A 84 0.76 13.24 1.18
C SER A 84 1.94 13.97 0.55
N ALA A 85 3.09 13.32 0.45
CA ALA A 85 4.26 13.96 -0.15
C ALA A 85 4.09 14.24 -1.66
N VAL A 86 2.99 13.76 -2.28
CA VAL A 86 2.63 14.07 -3.67
C VAL A 86 1.97 15.44 -3.80
N THR A 87 1.11 15.81 -2.83
CA THR A 87 0.28 17.02 -2.90
C THR A 87 0.69 18.11 -1.93
N ASP A 88 1.29 17.73 -0.78
CA ASP A 88 1.54 18.64 0.33
C ASP A 88 2.98 19.17 0.31
N GLY A 89 3.16 20.37 0.84
CA GLY A 89 4.41 21.08 0.81
C GLY A 89 4.89 21.55 2.20
N VAL A 90 5.90 22.41 2.21
CA VAL A 90 6.49 22.96 3.45
C VAL A 90 5.46 23.72 4.30
N LYS A 91 4.44 24.34 3.68
CA LYS A 91 3.37 25.03 4.42
C LYS A 91 2.54 24.05 5.25
N ASP A 92 2.24 22.89 4.66
CA ASP A 92 1.43 21.86 5.31
C ASP A 92 2.22 21.19 6.43
N ILE A 93 3.52 20.94 6.25
CA ILE A 93 4.43 20.50 7.32
C ILE A 93 4.39 21.48 8.49
N ARG A 94 4.51 22.80 8.23
CA ARG A 94 4.44 23.82 9.30
C ARG A 94 3.09 23.83 10.01
N HIS A 95 2.01 23.64 9.28
CA HIS A 95 0.66 23.55 9.86
C HIS A 95 0.54 22.36 10.82
N VAL A 96 0.97 21.17 10.39
CA VAL A 96 0.96 19.96 11.25
C VAL A 96 1.87 20.14 12.47
N VAL A 97 3.04 20.76 12.31
CA VAL A 97 3.93 21.09 13.43
C VAL A 97 3.23 22.02 14.44
N ALA A 98 2.48 23.03 13.96
CA ALA A 98 1.74 23.93 14.84
C ALA A 98 0.61 23.19 15.58
N GLN A 99 -0.11 22.29 14.89
CA GLN A 99 -1.13 21.43 15.52
C GLN A 99 -0.51 20.50 16.58
N ALA A 100 0.62 19.84 16.27
CA ALA A 100 1.30 18.97 17.22
C ALA A 100 1.78 19.72 18.47
N LYS A 101 2.25 20.97 18.33
CA LYS A 101 2.59 21.83 19.47
C LYS A 101 1.38 22.17 20.32
N ALA A 102 0.24 22.46 19.71
CA ALA A 102 -1.00 22.73 20.43
C ALA A 102 -1.50 21.47 21.16
N SER A 103 -1.41 20.30 20.53
CA SER A 103 -1.74 19.02 21.17
C SER A 103 -0.83 18.72 22.36
N ALA A 104 0.47 18.98 22.23
CA ALA A 104 1.44 18.78 23.31
C ALA A 104 1.17 19.69 24.53
N CYS A 105 0.65 20.90 24.33
CA CYS A 105 0.20 21.76 25.44
C CYS A 105 -0.97 21.16 26.24
N ASN A 106 -1.72 20.24 25.63
CA ASN A 106 -2.83 19.51 26.26
C ASN A 106 -2.42 18.07 26.66
N GLU A 107 -1.12 17.81 26.77
CA GLU A 107 -0.56 16.49 27.11
C GLU A 107 -0.97 15.37 26.11
N GLN A 108 -1.45 15.76 24.92
CA GLN A 108 -1.83 14.82 23.89
C GLN A 108 -0.67 14.57 22.93
N ARG A 109 -0.24 13.31 22.83
CA ARG A 109 0.80 12.88 21.89
C ARG A 109 0.27 12.88 20.46
N SER A 110 1.14 13.16 19.50
CA SER A 110 0.80 13.26 18.09
C SER A 110 1.55 12.21 17.27
N LEU A 111 0.88 11.68 16.26
CA LEU A 111 1.46 10.83 15.25
C LEU A 111 1.28 11.50 13.89
N LEU A 112 2.39 11.73 13.19
CA LEU A 112 2.40 12.24 11.83
C LEU A 112 2.63 11.08 10.85
N PHE A 113 1.65 10.82 10.00
CA PHE A 113 1.78 9.90 8.89
C PHE A 113 2.08 10.65 7.59
N ILE A 114 3.12 10.24 6.87
CA ILE A 114 3.48 10.80 5.56
C ILE A 114 3.40 9.70 4.51
N ASP A 115 2.44 9.81 3.60
CA ASP A 115 2.31 8.88 2.47
C ASP A 115 3.28 9.27 1.35
N GLU A 116 3.91 8.27 0.72
CA GLU A 116 4.92 8.40 -0.34
C GLU A 116 6.07 9.36 0.04
N ILE A 117 6.60 9.21 1.26
CA ILE A 117 7.60 10.12 1.85
C ILE A 117 8.84 10.35 0.96
N HIS A 118 9.17 9.42 0.07
CA HIS A 118 10.26 9.54 -0.91
C HIS A 118 10.06 10.70 -1.90
N ARG A 119 8.82 11.19 -2.07
CA ARG A 119 8.50 12.34 -2.92
C ARG A 119 8.89 13.68 -2.28
N PHE A 120 9.12 13.72 -0.99
CA PHE A 120 9.64 14.93 -0.35
C PHE A 120 11.10 15.16 -0.73
N ASN A 121 11.40 16.39 -1.14
CA ASN A 121 12.78 16.81 -1.38
C ASN A 121 13.57 16.92 -0.07
N LYS A 122 14.91 17.05 -0.18
CA LYS A 122 15.80 17.11 0.98
C LYS A 122 15.42 18.20 1.99
N ALA A 123 15.04 19.40 1.52
CA ALA A 123 14.65 20.50 2.40
C ALA A 123 13.34 20.22 3.17
N GLN A 124 12.40 19.49 2.56
CA GLN A 124 11.18 19.03 3.23
C GLN A 124 11.47 17.94 4.26
N GLN A 125 12.35 16.99 3.92
CA GLN A 125 12.80 15.97 4.88
C GLN A 125 13.56 16.61 6.05
N ASP A 126 14.45 17.57 5.79
CA ASP A 126 15.19 18.29 6.82
C ASP A 126 14.29 19.10 7.74
N ALA A 127 13.19 19.65 7.23
CA ALA A 127 12.20 20.37 8.03
C ALA A 127 11.50 19.50 9.10
N LEU A 128 11.50 18.17 8.93
CA LEU A 128 10.93 17.23 9.91
C LEU A 128 11.91 16.91 11.05
N LEU A 129 13.23 16.96 10.79
CA LEU A 129 14.26 16.47 11.70
C LEU A 129 14.18 17.05 13.12
N PRO A 130 14.13 18.38 13.33
CA PRO A 130 14.10 18.97 14.67
C PRO A 130 12.89 18.47 15.49
N HIS A 131 11.80 18.17 14.82
CA HIS A 131 10.53 17.78 15.45
C HIS A 131 10.49 16.28 15.78
N VAL A 132 11.15 15.45 14.98
CA VAL A 132 11.37 14.04 15.29
C VAL A 132 12.38 13.89 16.42
N GLU A 133 13.46 14.67 16.41
CA GLU A 133 14.49 14.66 17.45
C GLU A 133 13.96 15.06 18.83
N CYS A 134 13.14 16.09 18.90
CA CYS A 134 12.56 16.54 20.19
C CYS A 134 11.32 15.73 20.61
N GLY A 135 10.90 14.72 19.81
CA GLY A 135 9.75 13.90 20.14
C GLY A 135 8.41 14.64 20.08
N LEU A 136 8.31 15.75 19.34
CA LEU A 136 7.06 16.52 19.20
C LEU A 136 5.94 15.67 18.62
N PHE A 137 6.28 14.75 17.71
CA PHE A 137 5.40 13.73 17.17
C PHE A 137 6.17 12.45 16.86
N THR A 138 5.48 11.32 16.88
CA THR A 138 5.96 10.06 16.31
C THR A 138 5.77 10.13 14.79
N LEU A 139 6.84 9.95 14.02
CA LEU A 139 6.78 9.95 12.56
C LEU A 139 6.56 8.53 12.04
N ILE A 140 5.56 8.35 11.17
CA ILE A 140 5.44 7.14 10.35
C ILE A 140 5.42 7.54 8.88
N GLY A 141 6.49 7.24 8.15
CA GLY A 141 6.56 7.41 6.71
C GLY A 141 6.15 6.13 5.98
N ALA A 142 5.46 6.23 4.85
CA ALA A 142 5.21 5.12 3.94
C ALA A 142 5.90 5.37 2.60
N THR A 143 6.49 4.33 2.04
CA THR A 143 7.15 4.40 0.73
C THR A 143 7.08 3.05 0.01
N THR A 144 7.01 3.09 -1.31
CA THR A 144 7.18 1.92 -2.18
C THR A 144 8.63 1.77 -2.64
N GLU A 145 9.44 2.82 -2.55
CA GLU A 145 10.84 2.84 -2.99
C GLU A 145 11.81 2.57 -1.83
N ASN A 146 13.00 2.09 -2.15
CA ASN A 146 13.99 1.75 -1.11
C ASN A 146 14.44 3.02 -0.37
N PRO A 147 14.14 3.13 0.95
CA PRO A 147 14.40 4.32 1.72
C PRO A 147 15.88 4.69 1.80
N SER A 148 16.79 3.73 1.64
CA SER A 148 18.24 3.99 1.66
C SER A 148 18.73 4.83 0.47
N PHE A 149 17.98 4.88 -0.62
CA PHE A 149 18.32 5.70 -1.79
C PHE A 149 17.57 7.04 -1.81
N GLU A 150 16.37 7.07 -1.24
CA GLU A 150 15.44 8.19 -1.40
C GLU A 150 15.41 9.12 -0.19
N LEU A 151 15.67 8.59 1.01
CA LEU A 151 15.62 9.38 2.23
C LEU A 151 17.02 9.84 2.66
N ASN A 152 17.10 11.01 3.28
CA ASN A 152 18.36 11.50 3.79
C ASN A 152 18.84 10.69 5.02
N ASN A 153 20.15 10.53 5.15
CA ASN A 153 20.75 9.75 6.22
C ASN A 153 20.42 10.31 7.62
N ALA A 154 20.20 11.63 7.73
CA ALA A 154 19.82 12.26 8.99
C ALA A 154 18.43 11.79 9.46
N LEU A 155 17.48 11.62 8.56
CA LEU A 155 16.15 11.07 8.88
C LEU A 155 16.26 9.57 9.18
N LEU A 156 16.97 8.82 8.35
CA LEU A 156 17.15 7.36 8.52
C LEU A 156 17.79 6.98 9.86
N SER A 157 18.70 7.81 10.39
CA SER A 157 19.32 7.55 11.69
C SER A 157 18.37 7.73 12.88
N ARG A 158 17.18 8.28 12.69
CA ARG A 158 16.19 8.59 13.74
C ARG A 158 14.90 7.79 13.63
N VAL A 159 14.78 6.94 12.62
CA VAL A 159 13.62 6.12 12.36
C VAL A 159 14.01 4.65 12.17
N GLN A 160 13.11 3.75 12.48
CA GLN A 160 13.30 2.33 12.18
C GLN A 160 12.65 2.02 10.84
N VAL A 161 13.38 1.40 9.93
CA VAL A 161 12.83 0.92 8.66
C VAL A 161 12.21 -0.44 8.88
N VAL A 162 10.93 -0.56 8.54
CA VAL A 162 10.15 -1.80 8.65
C VAL A 162 9.69 -2.18 7.25
N ARG A 163 10.16 -3.33 6.77
CA ARG A 163 9.77 -3.85 5.47
C ARG A 163 8.45 -4.61 5.58
N LEU A 164 7.46 -4.20 4.78
CA LEU A 164 6.25 -4.96 4.55
C LEU A 164 6.41 -5.79 3.27
N GLU A 165 6.00 -7.02 3.33
CA GLU A 165 6.08 -8.00 2.24
C GLU A 165 4.74 -8.13 1.52
N TRP A 166 4.77 -8.69 0.31
CA TRP A 166 3.55 -9.10 -0.36
C TRP A 166 2.74 -10.03 0.54
N LEU A 167 1.42 -9.86 0.54
CA LEU A 167 0.53 -10.79 1.22
C LEU A 167 0.51 -12.12 0.49
N ASP A 168 0.50 -13.20 1.23
CA ASP A 168 0.36 -14.52 0.62
C ASP A 168 -1.09 -14.80 0.19
N SER A 169 -1.30 -15.89 -0.54
CA SER A 169 -2.63 -16.24 -1.03
C SER A 169 -3.61 -16.59 0.09
N ALA A 170 -3.12 -17.07 1.24
CA ALA A 170 -3.97 -17.38 2.39
C ALA A 170 -4.44 -16.11 3.09
N ASP A 171 -3.55 -15.14 3.27
CA ASP A 171 -3.89 -13.82 3.81
C ASP A 171 -4.92 -13.11 2.94
N LEU A 172 -4.71 -13.10 1.62
CA LEU A 172 -5.63 -12.50 0.66
C LEU A 172 -6.98 -13.21 0.64
N TYR A 173 -6.98 -14.56 0.69
CA TYR A 173 -8.22 -15.32 0.80
C TYR A 173 -9.02 -14.92 2.04
N GLU A 174 -8.37 -14.79 3.19
CA GLU A 174 -9.04 -14.41 4.44
C GLU A 174 -9.65 -12.99 4.35
N ILE A 175 -8.93 -12.05 3.73
CA ILE A 175 -9.43 -10.69 3.49
C ILE A 175 -10.67 -10.72 2.57
N LEU A 176 -10.60 -11.45 1.46
CA LEU A 176 -11.72 -11.59 0.51
C LEU A 176 -12.91 -12.31 1.14
N HIS A 177 -12.67 -13.40 1.85
CA HIS A 177 -13.69 -14.17 2.54
C HIS A 177 -14.42 -13.34 3.62
N ARG A 178 -13.68 -12.52 4.37
CA ARG A 178 -14.29 -11.56 5.30
C ARG A 178 -15.15 -10.54 4.57
N ALA A 179 -14.66 -10.00 3.46
CA ALA A 179 -15.41 -9.02 2.65
C ALA A 179 -16.69 -9.57 2.06
N THR A 180 -16.78 -10.86 1.72
CA THR A 180 -18.01 -11.49 1.21
C THR A 180 -19.08 -11.69 2.29
N ARG A 181 -18.68 -11.75 3.56
CA ARG A 181 -19.61 -12.00 4.69
C ARG A 181 -20.04 -10.75 5.44
N ASP A 182 -19.21 -9.72 5.42
CA ASP A 182 -19.48 -8.47 6.14
C ASP A 182 -20.60 -7.71 5.41
N CYS A 183 -21.77 -7.58 6.03
CA CYS A 183 -22.92 -6.89 5.46
C CYS A 183 -22.82 -5.36 5.64
N GLU A 184 -22.02 -4.88 6.59
CA GLU A 184 -21.86 -3.45 6.86
C GLU A 184 -20.78 -2.83 5.98
N ARG A 185 -19.56 -3.42 6.00
CA ARG A 185 -18.37 -2.90 5.33
C ARG A 185 -18.09 -3.60 3.99
N GLY A 186 -18.52 -4.85 3.87
CA GLY A 186 -18.25 -5.72 2.73
C GLY A 186 -19.32 -5.68 1.64
N ILE A 187 -19.45 -6.82 0.98
CA ILE A 187 -20.44 -7.07 -0.07
C ILE A 187 -21.52 -8.07 0.37
N GLY A 188 -21.57 -8.45 1.66
CA GLY A 188 -22.52 -9.43 2.17
C GLY A 188 -23.99 -9.05 1.95
N GLU A 189 -24.31 -7.76 1.87
CA GLU A 189 -25.66 -7.28 1.59
C GLU A 189 -26.18 -7.67 0.19
N PHE A 190 -25.29 -7.90 -0.79
CA PHE A 190 -25.67 -8.28 -2.15
C PHE A 190 -26.12 -9.74 -2.27
N ASN A 191 -25.86 -10.57 -1.25
CA ASN A 191 -26.27 -11.97 -1.19
C ASN A 191 -25.79 -12.81 -2.40
N ILE A 192 -24.59 -12.51 -2.90
CA ILE A 192 -23.96 -13.17 -4.03
C ILE A 192 -23.14 -14.34 -3.53
N GLN A 193 -23.35 -15.52 -4.12
CA GLN A 193 -22.55 -16.69 -3.80
C GLN A 193 -21.24 -16.68 -4.60
N ILE A 194 -20.15 -16.79 -3.88
CA ILE A 194 -18.79 -16.92 -4.44
C ILE A 194 -18.15 -18.13 -3.74
N THR A 195 -17.70 -19.10 -4.50
CA THR A 195 -17.14 -20.34 -3.95
C THR A 195 -15.75 -20.12 -3.35
N LYS A 196 -15.32 -21.06 -2.51
CA LYS A 196 -13.98 -21.05 -1.93
C LYS A 196 -12.89 -21.08 -3.01
N GLU A 197 -13.09 -21.90 -4.04
CA GLU A 197 -12.21 -22.06 -5.19
C GLU A 197 -12.06 -20.74 -5.95
N GLN A 198 -13.15 -20.04 -6.17
CA GLN A 198 -13.19 -18.72 -6.83
C GLN A 198 -12.45 -17.65 -6.02
N LEU A 199 -12.68 -17.59 -4.71
CA LEU A 199 -11.94 -16.66 -3.81
C LEU A 199 -10.45 -16.97 -3.79
N THR A 200 -10.08 -18.26 -3.78
CA THR A 200 -8.67 -18.69 -3.84
C THR A 200 -8.02 -18.28 -5.16
N HIS A 201 -8.72 -18.43 -6.27
CA HIS A 201 -8.25 -18.00 -7.59
C HIS A 201 -8.05 -16.49 -7.66
N LEU A 202 -8.99 -15.70 -7.11
CA LEU A 202 -8.86 -14.24 -7.00
C LEU A 202 -7.65 -13.83 -6.13
N ALA A 203 -7.46 -14.51 -5.00
CA ALA A 203 -6.32 -14.27 -4.11
C ALA A 203 -4.99 -14.53 -4.82
N GLN A 204 -4.85 -15.67 -5.50
CA GLN A 204 -3.63 -16.02 -6.26
C GLN A 204 -3.34 -15.05 -7.40
N SER A 205 -4.38 -14.61 -8.11
CA SER A 205 -4.26 -13.70 -9.26
C SER A 205 -3.99 -12.25 -8.89
N SER A 206 -4.13 -11.90 -7.60
CA SER A 206 -3.95 -10.52 -7.13
C SER A 206 -2.49 -10.15 -6.79
N GLY A 207 -1.56 -11.11 -6.88
CA GLY A 207 -0.13 -10.86 -6.76
C GLY A 207 0.31 -10.26 -5.42
N GLY A 208 -0.43 -10.50 -4.33
CA GLY A 208 -0.10 -9.99 -2.99
C GLY A 208 -0.69 -8.62 -2.64
N ASP A 209 -1.42 -7.97 -3.56
CA ASP A 209 -2.04 -6.65 -3.37
C ASP A 209 -3.51 -6.78 -2.90
N ALA A 210 -3.78 -6.51 -1.61
CA ALA A 210 -5.13 -6.57 -1.05
C ALA A 210 -6.07 -5.51 -1.64
N ARG A 211 -5.55 -4.34 -2.03
CA ARG A 211 -6.36 -3.28 -2.65
C ARG A 211 -6.84 -3.74 -4.02
N ALA A 212 -5.97 -4.34 -4.80
CA ALA A 212 -6.29 -4.91 -6.09
C ALA A 212 -7.28 -6.07 -5.98
N ALA A 213 -7.09 -6.98 -5.00
CA ALA A 213 -7.98 -8.09 -4.72
C ALA A 213 -9.41 -7.63 -4.39
N LEU A 214 -9.54 -6.69 -3.44
CA LEU A 214 -10.83 -6.15 -3.02
C LEU A 214 -11.53 -5.35 -4.13
N ALA A 215 -10.78 -4.58 -4.93
CA ALA A 215 -11.36 -3.86 -6.07
C ALA A 215 -11.88 -4.81 -7.15
N THR A 216 -11.22 -5.96 -7.38
CA THR A 216 -11.73 -7.00 -8.28
C THR A 216 -13.01 -7.63 -7.73
N LEU A 217 -13.03 -7.97 -6.45
CA LEU A 217 -14.22 -8.52 -5.79
C LEU A 217 -15.41 -7.55 -5.87
N GLU A 218 -15.19 -6.25 -5.63
CA GLU A 218 -16.21 -5.22 -5.73
C GLU A 218 -16.77 -5.12 -7.14
N SER A 219 -15.91 -5.12 -8.16
CA SER A 219 -16.33 -5.09 -9.57
C SER A 219 -17.15 -6.33 -9.95
N LEU A 220 -16.72 -7.53 -9.52
CA LEU A 220 -17.48 -8.77 -9.72
C LEU A 220 -18.86 -8.72 -9.07
N ALA A 221 -18.94 -8.21 -7.84
CA ALA A 221 -20.21 -8.07 -7.13
C ALA A 221 -21.15 -7.09 -7.85
N HIS A 222 -20.66 -5.96 -8.31
CA HIS A 222 -21.46 -5.01 -9.08
C HIS A 222 -21.97 -5.59 -10.40
N MET A 223 -21.13 -6.32 -11.14
CA MET A 223 -21.55 -6.98 -12.38
C MET A 223 -22.61 -8.05 -12.13
N ALA A 224 -22.45 -8.88 -11.09
CA ALA A 224 -23.45 -9.87 -10.73
C ALA A 224 -24.81 -9.23 -10.37
N VAL A 225 -24.79 -8.13 -9.60
CA VAL A 225 -26.02 -7.37 -9.28
C VAL A 225 -26.68 -6.82 -10.54
N GLN A 226 -25.91 -6.23 -11.46
CA GLN A 226 -26.45 -5.70 -12.72
C GLN A 226 -27.09 -6.77 -13.61
N GLN A 227 -26.54 -7.99 -13.56
CA GLN A 227 -27.06 -9.14 -14.30
C GLN A 227 -28.17 -9.89 -13.54
N ASN A 228 -28.58 -9.42 -12.36
CA ASN A 228 -29.50 -10.13 -11.44
C ASN A 228 -29.03 -11.58 -11.14
N ALA A 229 -27.73 -11.82 -11.21
CA ALA A 229 -27.14 -13.12 -10.93
C ALA A 229 -26.91 -13.28 -9.41
N LYS A 230 -27.28 -14.44 -8.88
CA LYS A 230 -27.03 -14.79 -7.48
C LYS A 230 -25.67 -15.47 -7.26
N GLU A 231 -25.00 -15.84 -8.33
CA GLU A 231 -23.71 -16.56 -8.32
C GLU A 231 -22.75 -15.92 -9.30
N VAL A 232 -21.47 -15.89 -8.93
CA VAL A 232 -20.40 -15.48 -9.83
C VAL A 232 -19.96 -16.69 -10.65
N THR A 233 -19.87 -16.54 -11.98
CA THR A 233 -19.40 -17.60 -12.86
C THR A 233 -17.87 -17.53 -13.01
N ASP A 234 -17.22 -18.69 -13.24
CA ASP A 234 -15.78 -18.76 -13.48
C ASP A 234 -15.39 -17.98 -14.74
N GLN A 235 -16.27 -17.96 -15.76
CA GLN A 235 -16.05 -17.18 -16.96
C GLN A 235 -15.94 -15.68 -16.65
N LEU A 236 -16.82 -15.14 -15.81
CA LEU A 236 -16.78 -13.74 -15.40
C LEU A 236 -15.49 -13.39 -14.66
N ILE A 237 -15.02 -14.30 -13.79
CA ILE A 237 -13.72 -14.14 -13.10
C ILE A 237 -12.59 -14.10 -14.11
N GLN A 238 -12.56 -15.03 -15.07
CA GLN A 238 -11.52 -15.07 -16.10
C GLN A 238 -11.48 -13.79 -16.95
N GLU A 239 -12.63 -13.30 -17.39
CA GLU A 239 -12.74 -12.05 -18.14
C GLU A 239 -12.19 -10.85 -17.36
N MET A 240 -12.54 -10.74 -16.07
CA MET A 240 -12.04 -9.68 -15.20
C MET A 240 -10.54 -9.75 -14.95
N LEU A 241 -9.99 -10.96 -14.80
CA LEU A 241 -8.57 -11.16 -14.58
C LEU A 241 -7.76 -10.90 -15.85
N GLN A 242 -8.25 -11.29 -17.03
CA GLN A 242 -7.60 -11.00 -18.32
C GLN A 242 -7.48 -9.51 -18.59
N GLN A 243 -8.50 -8.72 -18.25
CA GLN A 243 -8.46 -7.26 -18.38
C GLN A 243 -7.39 -6.61 -17.48
N ARG A 244 -7.00 -7.28 -16.37
CA ARG A 244 -6.02 -6.78 -15.41
C ARG A 244 -4.57 -7.22 -15.66
N GLN A 245 -4.32 -8.28 -16.43
CA GLN A 245 -2.98 -8.87 -16.59
C GLN A 245 -1.96 -7.96 -17.28
N VAL A 246 -2.34 -6.74 -17.70
CA VAL A 246 -1.46 -5.83 -18.43
C VAL A 246 -1.18 -4.57 -17.62
N TYR A 247 -0.81 -4.70 -16.35
CA TYR A 247 -0.25 -3.56 -15.61
C TYR A 247 1.26 -3.73 -15.45
N PHE A 248 1.97 -2.91 -16.22
CA PHE A 248 3.40 -2.68 -16.06
C PHE A 248 3.59 -1.54 -15.05
N ASP A 249 4.22 -1.85 -13.92
CA ASP A 249 4.52 -0.87 -12.88
C ASP A 249 5.69 0.03 -13.35
N LYS A 250 5.35 1.19 -13.94
CA LYS A 250 6.35 2.17 -14.40
C LYS A 250 7.08 2.75 -13.20
N GLY A 251 8.30 2.29 -12.95
CA GLY A 251 9.20 2.84 -11.92
C GLY A 251 9.17 2.12 -10.58
N GLY A 252 8.40 1.02 -10.40
CA GLY A 252 8.43 0.19 -9.21
C GLY A 252 9.52 -0.88 -9.25
N ASP A 253 9.67 -1.61 -8.12
CA ASP A 253 10.67 -2.69 -7.99
C ASP A 253 10.54 -3.74 -9.09
N GLN A 254 9.32 -4.10 -9.51
CA GLN A 254 9.09 -5.05 -10.59
C GLN A 254 9.65 -4.59 -11.93
N PHE A 255 9.62 -3.29 -12.21
CA PHE A 255 10.22 -2.72 -13.42
C PHE A 255 11.73 -2.94 -13.43
N TYR A 256 12.40 -2.61 -12.32
CA TYR A 256 13.85 -2.79 -12.20
C TYR A 256 14.25 -4.27 -12.18
N GLU A 257 13.44 -5.13 -11.59
CA GLU A 257 13.65 -6.58 -11.59
C GLU A 257 13.51 -7.17 -13.00
N GLN A 258 12.48 -6.78 -13.77
CA GLN A 258 12.26 -7.29 -15.13
C GLN A 258 13.35 -6.82 -16.10
N ILE A 259 13.76 -5.54 -16.06
CA ILE A 259 14.86 -5.06 -16.89
C ILE A 259 16.20 -5.68 -16.50
N SER A 260 16.42 -5.93 -15.20
CA SER A 260 17.58 -6.64 -14.71
C SER A 260 17.59 -8.12 -15.14
N ALA A 261 16.42 -8.77 -15.12
CA ALA A 261 16.26 -10.14 -15.60
C ALA A 261 16.53 -10.25 -17.11
N LEU A 262 16.00 -9.31 -17.91
CA LEU A 262 16.31 -9.20 -19.34
C LEU A 262 17.82 -9.06 -19.57
N HIS A 263 18.46 -8.13 -18.86
CA HIS A 263 19.89 -7.89 -18.94
C HIS A 263 20.70 -9.14 -18.59
N LYS A 264 20.38 -9.81 -17.48
CA LYS A 264 21.06 -11.05 -17.07
C LYS A 264 20.84 -12.19 -18.05
N ALA A 265 19.66 -12.31 -18.65
CA ALA A 265 19.36 -13.29 -19.67
C ALA A 265 20.21 -13.09 -20.94
N VAL A 266 20.36 -11.85 -21.40
CA VAL A 266 21.23 -11.51 -22.54
C VAL A 266 22.69 -11.84 -22.22
N ARG A 267 23.22 -11.40 -21.07
CA ARG A 267 24.59 -11.69 -20.64
C ARG A 267 24.86 -13.18 -20.46
N GLY A 268 23.86 -13.92 -20.00
CA GLY A 268 23.94 -15.37 -19.83
C GLY A 268 23.73 -16.17 -21.10
N SER A 269 23.61 -15.50 -22.27
CA SER A 269 23.36 -16.15 -23.58
C SER A 269 22.12 -17.07 -23.54
N ALA A 270 21.05 -16.65 -22.85
CA ALA A 270 19.79 -17.38 -22.74
C ALA A 270 18.71 -16.66 -23.60
N PRO A 271 18.64 -16.94 -24.94
CA PRO A 271 17.78 -16.20 -25.85
C PRO A 271 16.28 -16.33 -25.53
N ASP A 272 15.83 -17.51 -25.17
CA ASP A 272 14.40 -17.75 -24.82
C ASP A 272 13.99 -16.97 -23.58
N ALA A 273 14.84 -16.92 -22.56
CA ALA A 273 14.60 -16.12 -21.37
C ALA A 273 14.61 -14.61 -21.68
N ALA A 274 15.52 -14.18 -22.54
CA ALA A 274 15.58 -12.77 -22.97
C ALA A 274 14.31 -12.36 -23.74
N LEU A 275 13.86 -13.18 -24.68
CA LEU A 275 12.61 -12.97 -25.42
C LEU A 275 11.38 -12.99 -24.52
N TYR A 276 11.34 -13.89 -23.53
CA TYR A 276 10.26 -13.92 -22.54
C TYR A 276 10.16 -12.62 -21.77
N TRP A 277 11.27 -12.13 -21.20
CA TRP A 277 11.28 -10.91 -20.43
C TRP A 277 10.96 -9.68 -21.29
N LEU A 278 11.48 -9.63 -22.54
CA LEU A 278 11.15 -8.59 -23.50
C LEU A 278 9.65 -8.55 -23.81
N ALA A 279 9.07 -9.70 -24.16
CA ALA A 279 7.64 -9.82 -24.47
C ALA A 279 6.77 -9.44 -23.26
N ARG A 280 7.17 -9.88 -22.06
CA ARG A 280 6.48 -9.55 -20.81
C ARG A 280 6.50 -8.06 -20.52
N MET A 281 7.64 -7.39 -20.71
CA MET A 281 7.77 -5.93 -20.51
C MET A 281 6.93 -5.16 -21.53
N LEU A 282 6.93 -5.56 -22.80
CA LEU A 282 6.12 -4.93 -23.85
C LEU A 282 4.62 -5.12 -23.60
N ALA A 283 4.21 -6.35 -23.27
CA ALA A 283 2.81 -6.66 -22.91
C ALA A 283 2.36 -5.88 -21.67
N GLY A 284 3.26 -5.64 -20.71
CA GLY A 284 3.02 -4.81 -19.53
C GLY A 284 2.98 -3.29 -19.81
N GLY A 285 3.18 -2.85 -21.05
CA GLY A 285 3.13 -1.43 -21.44
C GLY A 285 4.42 -0.64 -21.15
N CYS A 286 5.58 -1.32 -21.03
CA CYS A 286 6.87 -0.67 -20.96
C CYS A 286 7.14 0.13 -22.24
N ASP A 287 7.68 1.35 -22.08
CA ASP A 287 8.08 2.17 -23.24
C ASP A 287 9.16 1.43 -24.07
N PRO A 288 8.88 1.09 -25.34
CA PRO A 288 9.83 0.41 -26.20
C PRO A 288 11.16 1.16 -26.37
N LEU A 289 11.13 2.50 -26.33
CA LEU A 289 12.33 3.33 -26.41
C LEU A 289 13.21 3.17 -25.17
N TYR A 290 12.60 2.97 -23.99
CA TYR A 290 13.37 2.68 -22.79
C TYR A 290 14.08 1.33 -22.89
N ILE A 291 13.38 0.29 -23.35
CA ILE A 291 13.97 -1.03 -23.56
C ILE A 291 15.10 -0.94 -24.60
N ALA A 292 14.86 -0.27 -25.71
CA ALA A 292 15.86 -0.08 -26.77
C ALA A 292 17.14 0.60 -26.24
N ARG A 293 17.02 1.67 -25.45
CA ARG A 293 18.18 2.33 -24.81
C ARG A 293 18.96 1.37 -23.91
N ARG A 294 18.28 0.50 -23.18
CA ARG A 294 18.93 -0.51 -22.33
C ARG A 294 19.63 -1.58 -23.15
N LEU A 295 19.03 -2.03 -24.26
CA LEU A 295 19.66 -3.00 -25.17
C LEU A 295 20.91 -2.42 -25.85
N VAL A 296 20.88 -1.15 -26.29
CA VAL A 296 22.07 -0.45 -26.82
C VAL A 296 23.18 -0.40 -25.76
N ARG A 297 22.84 -0.12 -24.51
CA ARG A 297 23.80 -0.10 -23.42
C ARG A 297 24.41 -1.48 -23.17
N ILE A 298 23.61 -2.54 -23.16
CA ILE A 298 24.08 -3.92 -23.04
C ILE A 298 25.02 -4.28 -24.20
N ALA A 299 24.67 -3.92 -25.44
CA ALA A 299 25.49 -4.17 -26.60
C ALA A 299 26.87 -3.49 -26.48
N SER A 300 26.91 -2.25 -26.02
CA SER A 300 28.15 -1.47 -25.86
C SER A 300 28.99 -1.91 -24.65
N GLU A 301 28.36 -2.14 -23.48
CA GLU A 301 29.10 -2.37 -22.23
C GLU A 301 29.41 -3.87 -21.99
N ASP A 302 28.53 -4.79 -22.38
CA ASP A 302 28.66 -6.22 -22.07
C ASP A 302 29.12 -7.05 -23.27
N ILE A 303 28.78 -6.66 -24.52
CA ILE A 303 29.10 -7.42 -25.73
C ILE A 303 30.27 -6.78 -26.47
N GLY A 304 30.48 -5.46 -26.34
CA GLY A 304 31.59 -4.74 -26.96
C GLY A 304 31.37 -4.46 -28.46
N LEU A 305 30.10 -4.24 -28.84
CA LEU A 305 29.73 -3.82 -30.23
C LEU A 305 29.77 -2.31 -30.38
#